data_8914422c2a921cb3b008afe93eb951dd
#
_entry.id   8914422c2a921cb3b008afe93eb951dd
#
_cell.length_a   1.000
_cell.length_b   1.000
_cell.length_c   1.000
_cell.angle_alpha   90.00
_cell.angle_beta   90.00
_cell.angle_gamma   90.00
#
_symmetry.space_group_name_H-M   'P 1'
#
loop_
_entity.id
_entity.type
_entity.pdbx_description
1 polymer ?
#
loop_
_entity_poly.entity_id
_entity_poly.type
_entity_poly.pdbx_seq_one_letter_code
_entity_poly.pdbx_strand_id
1 'polypeptide(L)'
;MKLLLRNSKPKIRIKYRKLGKEKAWGIAHSDGLIEIDPSVKSKKHLEIVIHEVLHILFPEASEAEIENKSITLTKILWAEHYRRIEPEVHQPLQDGTK
;
A
#
# COMPACT_ATOMS: atom_id res chain seq x y z
N MET A 1 -0.64 27.38 11.22
CA MET A 1 -0.69 26.98 10.65
C MET A 1 -1.03 26.62 9.74
N LYS A 2 -0.81 26.70 9.20
CA LYS A 2 -1.35 26.50 8.32
C LYS A 2 -1.90 25.31 7.93
N LEU A 3 -2.43 25.03 8.30
CA LEU A 3 -3.21 23.85 8.30
C LEU A 3 -3.91 23.63 7.03
N LEU A 4 -4.12 24.63 6.30
CA LEU A 4 -4.83 24.51 5.04
C LEU A 4 -4.12 23.65 4.04
N LEU A 5 -2.81 23.55 4.19
CA LEU A 5 -2.04 22.82 3.22
C LEU A 5 -2.30 21.34 3.22
N ARG A 6 -2.83 20.83 4.32
CA ARG A 6 -3.14 19.42 4.39
C ARG A 6 -4.14 18.97 3.35
N ASN A 7 -4.98 19.89 2.94
CA ASN A 7 -6.05 19.53 2.03
C ASN A 7 -5.59 19.33 0.62
N SER A 8 -4.34 19.65 0.34
CA SER A 8 -3.85 19.45 -1.01
C SER A 8 -3.46 18.01 -1.30
N LYS A 9 -3.36 17.17 -0.26
CA LYS A 9 -2.97 15.78 -0.49
C LYS A 9 -4.17 14.96 -0.92
N PRO A 10 -4.01 14.09 -1.90
CA PRO A 10 -5.11 13.22 -2.29
C PRO A 10 -5.42 12.20 -1.22
N LYS A 11 -6.67 11.80 -1.18
CA LYS A 11 -7.08 10.74 -0.28
C LYS A 11 -6.54 9.41 -0.80
N ILE A 12 -5.88 8.67 0.07
CA ILE A 12 -5.27 7.41 -0.32
C ILE A 12 -6.30 6.29 -0.21
N ARG A 13 -6.42 5.50 -1.27
CA ARG A 13 -7.32 4.36 -1.31
C ARG A 13 -6.55 3.17 -1.88
N ILE A 14 -6.77 1.99 -1.32
CA ILE A 14 -6.08 0.79 -1.79
C ILE A 14 -7.09 -0.18 -2.36
N LYS A 15 -6.84 -0.65 -3.57
CA LYS A 15 -7.65 -1.66 -4.22
C LYS A 15 -6.76 -2.77 -4.74
N TYR A 16 -7.34 -3.95 -4.87
CA TYR A 16 -6.59 -5.10 -5.33
C TYR A 16 -7.10 -5.53 -6.71
N ARG A 17 -6.18 -5.71 -7.64
CA ARG A 17 -6.49 -6.31 -8.92
C ARG A 17 -5.22 -6.89 -9.51
N LYS A 18 -5.37 -7.86 -10.40
CA LYS A 18 -4.21 -8.50 -11.00
C LYS A 18 -3.44 -7.50 -11.86
N LEU A 19 -2.14 -7.44 -11.65
CA LEU A 19 -1.27 -6.49 -12.32
C LEU A 19 -0.23 -7.17 -13.20
N GLY A 20 -0.47 -8.41 -13.56
CA GLY A 20 0.50 -9.14 -14.37
C GLY A 20 0.81 -8.47 -15.69
N LYS A 21 -0.19 -7.88 -16.32
CA LYS A 21 0.03 -7.19 -17.60
C LYS A 21 0.91 -5.96 -17.42
N GLU A 22 0.81 -5.31 -16.28
CA GLU A 22 1.60 -4.13 -16.00
C GLU A 22 3.00 -4.47 -15.50
N LYS A 23 3.24 -5.74 -15.24
CA LYS A 23 4.54 -6.22 -14.73
C LYS A 23 4.93 -5.50 -13.46
N ALA A 24 3.98 -5.32 -12.56
CA ALA A 24 4.19 -4.61 -11.31
C ALA A 24 3.46 -5.33 -10.18
N TRP A 25 3.96 -5.17 -8.97
CA TRP A 25 3.27 -5.68 -7.79
C TRP A 25 2.31 -4.64 -7.21
N GLY A 26 2.60 -3.36 -7.45
CA GLY A 26 1.75 -2.27 -7.00
C GLY A 26 1.93 -1.07 -7.92
N ILE A 27 0.91 -0.22 -7.96
CA ILE A 27 0.94 0.99 -8.76
C ILE A 27 0.28 2.10 -7.95
N ALA A 28 0.97 3.24 -7.84
CA ALA A 28 0.42 4.42 -7.18
C ALA A 28 0.02 5.42 -8.24
N HIS A 29 -1.22 5.87 -8.17
CA HIS A 29 -1.75 6.86 -9.10
C HIS A 29 -1.79 8.23 -8.45
N SER A 30 -1.62 9.27 -9.25
CA SER A 30 -1.51 10.63 -8.71
C SER A 30 -2.76 11.10 -7.98
N ASP A 31 -3.90 10.47 -8.23
CA ASP A 31 -5.14 10.84 -7.55
C ASP A 31 -5.30 10.13 -6.20
N GLY A 32 -4.29 9.40 -5.76
CA GLY A 32 -4.33 8.73 -4.47
C GLY A 32 -4.74 7.27 -4.51
N LEU A 33 -5.11 6.75 -5.67
CA LEU A 33 -5.44 5.34 -5.77
C LEU A 33 -4.17 4.51 -5.81
N ILE A 34 -4.12 3.47 -5.00
CA ILE A 34 -3.05 2.48 -5.03
C ILE A 34 -3.68 1.15 -5.42
N GLU A 35 -3.10 0.50 -6.42
CA GLU A 35 -3.54 -0.83 -6.81
C GLU A 35 -2.44 -1.82 -6.46
N ILE A 36 -2.82 -2.94 -5.88
CA ILE A 36 -1.87 -3.97 -5.46
C ILE A 36 -2.34 -5.31 -6.00
N ASP A 37 -1.38 -6.08 -6.52
CA ASP A 37 -1.70 -7.41 -7.02
C ASP A 37 -2.09 -8.29 -5.84
N PRO A 38 -3.21 -9.01 -5.90
CA PRO A 38 -3.66 -9.80 -4.75
C PRO A 38 -2.77 -10.99 -4.42
N SER A 39 -1.84 -11.35 -5.31
CA SER A 39 -0.91 -12.43 -5.01
C SER A 39 0.20 -12.02 -4.05
N VAL A 40 0.36 -10.73 -3.79
CA VAL A 40 1.41 -10.25 -2.90
C VAL A 40 1.03 -10.54 -1.46
N LYS A 41 1.91 -11.21 -0.72
CA LYS A 41 1.61 -11.68 0.63
C LYS A 41 2.72 -11.36 1.60
N SER A 42 2.40 -11.48 2.88
CA SER A 42 3.37 -11.46 3.97
C SER A 42 4.23 -10.19 3.98
N LYS A 43 5.53 -10.35 4.18
CA LYS A 43 6.43 -9.21 4.28
C LYS A 43 6.44 -8.40 2.99
N LYS A 44 6.34 -9.08 1.85
CA LYS A 44 6.32 -8.38 0.56
C LYS A 44 5.10 -7.47 0.46
N HIS A 45 3.96 -7.92 0.96
CA HIS A 45 2.77 -7.09 0.96
C HIS A 45 3.00 -5.79 1.74
N LEU A 46 3.58 -5.91 2.93
CA LEU A 46 3.88 -4.74 3.74
C LEU A 46 4.80 -3.78 2.98
N GLU A 47 5.85 -4.34 2.37
CA GLU A 47 6.80 -3.52 1.63
C GLU A 47 6.12 -2.78 0.48
N ILE A 48 5.25 -3.47 -0.27
CA ILE A 48 4.59 -2.84 -1.42
C ILE A 48 3.63 -1.75 -0.96
N VAL A 49 2.86 -1.99 0.10
CA VAL A 49 1.96 -0.97 0.62
C VAL A 49 2.75 0.28 0.99
N ILE A 50 3.84 0.11 1.73
CA ILE A 50 4.65 1.25 2.15
C ILE A 50 5.24 1.97 0.94
N HIS A 51 5.77 1.21 0.00
CA HIS A 51 6.39 1.77 -1.20
C HIS A 51 5.41 2.66 -1.96
N GLU A 52 4.21 2.15 -2.21
CA GLU A 52 3.24 2.92 -3.00
C GLU A 52 2.68 4.11 -2.22
N VAL A 53 2.48 3.97 -0.92
CA VAL A 53 2.05 5.10 -0.10
C VAL A 53 3.11 6.21 -0.12
N LEU A 54 4.38 5.83 -0.03
CA LEU A 54 5.45 6.84 -0.05
C LEU A 54 5.48 7.59 -1.39
N HIS A 55 5.17 6.92 -2.50
CA HIS A 55 5.09 7.61 -3.78
C HIS A 55 4.03 8.71 -3.76
N ILE A 56 2.92 8.47 -3.08
CA ILE A 56 1.86 9.48 -3.00
C ILE A 56 2.23 10.60 -2.05
N LEU A 57 2.82 10.25 -0.90
CA LEU A 57 3.17 11.26 0.10
C LEU A 57 4.36 12.12 -0.33
N PHE A 58 5.26 11.56 -1.11
CA PHE A 58 6.47 12.26 -1.52
C PHE A 58 6.64 12.14 -3.03
N PRO A 59 5.76 12.81 -3.79
CA PRO A 59 5.76 12.62 -5.25
C PRO A 59 7.02 13.07 -5.95
N GLU A 60 7.84 13.89 -5.28
CA GLU A 60 9.08 14.36 -5.90
C GLU A 60 10.29 13.55 -5.50
N ALA A 61 10.13 12.57 -4.63
CA ALA A 61 11.25 11.73 -4.25
C ALA A 61 11.63 10.79 -5.39
N SER A 62 12.91 10.48 -5.48
CA SER A 62 13.36 9.55 -6.52
C SER A 62 12.93 8.13 -6.18
N GLU A 63 12.91 7.30 -7.20
CA GLU A 63 12.60 5.89 -7.00
C GLU A 63 13.57 5.25 -6.01
N ALA A 64 14.85 5.61 -6.09
CA ALA A 64 15.85 5.06 -5.17
C ALA A 64 15.55 5.45 -3.72
N GLU A 65 15.13 6.69 -3.50
CA GLU A 65 14.77 7.13 -2.16
C GLU A 65 13.57 6.37 -1.63
N ILE A 66 12.54 6.23 -2.45
CA ILE A 66 11.33 5.50 -2.06
C ILE A 66 11.70 4.05 -1.73
N GLU A 67 12.49 3.44 -2.58
CA GLU A 67 12.89 2.05 -2.38
C GLU A 67 13.64 1.89 -1.06
N ASN A 68 14.63 2.73 -0.81
CA ASN A 68 15.42 2.62 0.42
C ASN A 68 14.57 2.83 1.66
N LYS A 69 13.67 3.81 1.62
CA LYS A 69 12.82 4.09 2.76
C LYS A 69 11.83 2.97 3.01
N SER A 70 11.27 2.41 1.95
CA SER A 70 10.29 1.34 2.12
C SER A 70 10.94 0.07 2.67
N ILE A 71 12.16 -0.24 2.23
CA ILE A 71 12.89 -1.37 2.76
C ILE A 71 13.16 -1.19 4.26
N THR A 72 13.63 -0.01 4.64
CA THR A 72 13.95 0.26 6.04
C THR A 72 12.71 0.19 6.92
N LEU A 73 11.63 0.83 6.49
CA LEU A 73 10.38 0.82 7.26
C LEU A 73 9.84 -0.60 7.38
N THR A 74 9.89 -1.35 6.29
CA THR A 74 9.41 -2.72 6.30
C THR A 74 10.19 -3.57 7.29
N LYS A 75 11.53 -3.43 7.30
CA LYS A 75 12.36 -4.19 8.23
C LYS A 75 11.98 -3.91 9.67
N ILE A 76 11.82 -2.63 10.00
CA ILE A 76 11.52 -2.25 11.37
C ILE A 76 10.15 -2.74 11.79
N LEU A 77 9.15 -2.52 10.96
CA LEU A 77 7.78 -2.91 11.31
C LEU A 77 7.65 -4.42 11.39
N TRP A 78 8.31 -5.14 10.47
CA TRP A 78 8.25 -6.58 10.50
C TRP A 78 8.91 -7.14 11.77
N ALA A 79 10.05 -6.54 12.15
CA ALA A 79 10.75 -6.96 13.36
C ALA A 79 9.93 -6.68 14.62
N GLU A 80 9.09 -5.65 14.56
CA GLU A 80 8.19 -5.32 15.66
C GLU A 80 6.88 -6.09 15.59
N HIS A 81 6.81 -7.07 14.70
CA HIS A 81 5.69 -8.00 14.60
C HIS A 81 4.42 -7.42 14.02
N TYR A 82 4.51 -6.32 13.26
CA TYR A 82 3.32 -5.84 12.56
C TYR A 82 3.01 -6.78 11.40
N ARG A 83 1.78 -7.20 11.37
CA ARG A 83 1.31 -8.17 10.37
C ARG A 83 -0.06 -7.77 9.87
N ARG A 84 -0.32 -8.03 8.62
CA ARG A 84 -1.66 -7.82 8.09
C ARG A 84 -2.61 -8.81 8.72
N ILE A 85 -3.74 -8.30 9.17
CA ILE A 85 -4.83 -9.17 9.63
C ILE A 85 -5.73 -9.38 8.44
N GLU A 86 -5.86 -10.63 8.00
CA GLU A 86 -6.68 -10.90 6.84
C GLU A 86 -8.14 -10.63 7.15
N PRO A 87 -8.87 -10.00 6.24
CA PRO A 87 -10.29 -9.76 6.49
C PRO A 87 -11.01 -11.09 6.59
N GLU A 88 -12.03 -11.08 7.45
CA GLU A 88 -12.86 -12.22 7.56
C GLU A 88 -13.70 -12.35 6.38
N VAL A 89 -13.67 -12.73 5.58
CA VAL A 89 -14.41 -12.54 4.46
C VAL A 89 -15.28 -13.61 4.11
N HIS A 90 -15.22 -13.63 4.49
CA HIS A 90 -15.37 -14.42 4.14
C HIS A 90 -16.25 -14.87 4.49
N GLN A 91 -16.29 -14.46 5.02
CA GLN A 91 -16.91 -14.78 5.25
C GLN A 91 -17.86 -14.85 4.99
N PRO A 92 -18.00 -14.58 4.89
CA PRO A 92 -18.88 -14.62 4.58
C PRO A 92 -19.61 -14.85 4.45
N LEU A 93 -19.36 -14.60 4.72
CA LEU A 93 -19.99 -14.81 4.64
C LEU A 93 -20.70 -15.12 4.51
N GLN A 94 -20.47 -15.12 4.81
CA GLN A 94 -21.05 -15.39 4.79
C GLN A 94 -21.76 -15.57 4.57
N ASP A 95 -21.55 -15.23 4.69
CA ASP A 95 -22.34 -15.39 4.59
C ASP A 95 -23.01 -15.69 4.43
N GLY A 96 -22.63 -15.67 4.79
CA GLY A 96 -23.34 -15.79 4.68
C GLY A 96 -23.86 -16.11 4.56
N THR A 97 -23.68 -16.06 4.72
CA THR A 97 -24.20 -16.38 4.61
C THR A 97 -24.78 -16.76 4.54
N LYS A 98 -24.48 -16.60 4.80
CA LYS A 98 -25.06 -16.96 4.82
C LYS A 98 -25.62 -17.24 4.70
#